data_b04ef13d93f0ffd553a93466e4ca6c3a
#
_entry.id   b04ef13d93f0ffd553a93466e4ca6c3a
#
_cell.length_a   1.000
_cell.length_b   1.000
_cell.length_c   1.000
_cell.angle_alpha   90.00
_cell.angle_beta   90.00
_cell.angle_gamma   90.00
#
_symmetry.space_group_name_H-M   'P 1'
#
loop_
_entity.id
_entity.type
_entity.pdbx_description
1 polymer ?
#
loop_
_entity_poly.entity_id
_entity_poly.type
_entity_poly.pdbx_seq_one_letter_code
_entity_poly.pdbx_strand_id
1 'polypeptide(L)'
;MNKIRILVVDDQNVVREGMAAILSLQPDMEVVGEAEDGLQAVQIARRMKPDVILLDMVMPHQDGLTTISKLKEISPAFRILVLSSFAESNRVYQAIKTGALGYLLKDTPRIELLQAIRDVARGQSSLNPSVALKVINEFNNHQKSEDCFNEHLTRRELETLRLIARGLSNQEIATILVVHERTVAKYVSSVLNKLHVTNRTQAALYAIREGITAAVT
;
A
#
# COMPACT_ATOMS: atom_id res chain seq x y z
N MET A 1 -11.07 24.47 24.79
CA MET A 1 -10.46 23.25 24.23
C MET A 1 -10.05 23.54 22.81
N ASN A 2 -8.84 23.16 22.39
CA ASN A 2 -8.47 23.30 20.99
C ASN A 2 -9.30 22.32 20.16
N LYS A 3 -9.85 22.80 19.05
CA LYS A 3 -10.60 21.97 18.11
C LYS A 3 -9.62 21.09 17.32
N ILE A 4 -10.05 19.89 16.95
CA ILE A 4 -9.34 19.00 16.02
C ILE A 4 -9.40 19.64 14.63
N ARG A 5 -8.26 19.96 14.06
CA ARG A 5 -8.12 20.61 12.76
C ARG A 5 -8.05 19.55 11.66
N ILE A 6 -9.01 19.58 10.75
CA ILE A 6 -9.23 18.52 9.76
C ILE A 6 -9.05 19.08 8.36
N LEU A 7 -8.26 18.38 7.53
CA LEU A 7 -8.21 18.56 6.09
C LEU A 7 -9.06 17.46 5.44
N VAL A 8 -10.01 17.84 4.59
CA VAL A 8 -10.84 16.89 3.83
C VAL A 8 -10.33 16.81 2.40
N VAL A 9 -10.05 15.60 1.92
CA VAL A 9 -9.49 15.34 0.59
C VAL A 9 -10.33 14.29 -0.12
N ASP A 10 -11.05 14.69 -1.14
CA ASP A 10 -11.93 13.83 -1.95
C ASP A 10 -12.16 14.50 -3.31
N ASP A 11 -12.18 13.78 -4.42
CA ASP A 11 -12.41 14.35 -5.74
C ASP A 11 -13.89 14.73 -5.98
N GLN A 12 -14.81 14.12 -5.22
CA GLN A 12 -16.23 14.33 -5.34
C GLN A 12 -16.68 15.52 -4.48
N ASN A 13 -17.10 16.63 -5.12
CA ASN A 13 -17.52 17.84 -4.44
C ASN A 13 -18.63 17.62 -3.40
N VAL A 14 -19.65 16.80 -3.76
CA VAL A 14 -20.77 16.49 -2.86
C VAL A 14 -20.29 15.76 -1.60
N VAL A 15 -19.27 14.90 -1.71
CA VAL A 15 -18.68 14.19 -0.55
C VAL A 15 -17.94 15.19 0.33
N ARG A 16 -17.12 16.07 -0.24
CA ARG A 16 -16.40 17.10 0.52
C ARG A 16 -17.34 18.01 1.27
N GLU A 17 -18.35 18.58 0.58
CA GLU A 17 -19.36 19.45 1.19
C GLU A 17 -20.14 18.72 2.29
N GLY A 18 -20.52 17.47 2.05
CA GLY A 18 -21.22 16.64 3.04
C GLY A 18 -20.36 16.39 4.28
N MET A 19 -19.07 16.07 4.11
CA MET A 19 -18.14 15.90 5.22
C MET A 19 -17.92 17.21 5.99
N ALA A 20 -17.70 18.32 5.29
CA ALA A 20 -17.55 19.63 5.92
C ALA A 20 -18.79 20.00 6.74
N ALA A 21 -19.99 19.76 6.22
CA ALA A 21 -21.24 20.00 6.94
C ALA A 21 -21.37 19.13 8.20
N ILE A 22 -21.07 17.82 8.10
CA ILE A 22 -21.12 16.90 9.26
C ILE A 22 -20.12 17.32 10.35
N LEU A 23 -18.90 17.70 9.96
CA LEU A 23 -17.83 18.06 10.87
C LEU A 23 -18.09 19.43 11.53
N SER A 24 -18.66 20.41 10.80
CA SER A 24 -18.99 21.73 11.34
C SER A 24 -20.03 21.69 12.46
N LEU A 25 -20.85 20.65 12.51
CA LEU A 25 -21.83 20.43 13.58
C LEU A 25 -21.18 19.95 14.89
N GLN A 26 -19.89 19.59 14.87
CA GLN A 26 -19.19 19.11 16.06
C GLN A 26 -18.46 20.26 16.76
N PRO A 27 -18.69 20.46 18.08
CA PRO A 27 -18.08 21.58 18.81
C PRO A 27 -16.54 21.41 18.94
N ASP A 28 -16.03 20.20 18.84
CA ASP A 28 -14.63 19.81 19.01
C ASP A 28 -13.87 19.64 17.70
N MET A 29 -14.46 19.96 16.53
CA MET A 29 -13.86 19.78 15.22
C MET A 29 -13.89 21.07 14.39
N GLU A 30 -12.95 21.21 13.46
CA GLU A 30 -12.86 22.32 12.52
C GLU A 30 -12.25 21.86 11.20
N VAL A 31 -12.94 22.11 10.09
CA VAL A 31 -12.36 21.91 8.75
C VAL A 31 -11.48 23.10 8.41
N VAL A 32 -10.17 22.86 8.31
CA VAL A 32 -9.16 23.91 8.04
C VAL A 32 -8.75 23.97 6.57
N GLY A 33 -9.25 23.07 5.76
CA GLY A 33 -9.03 23.04 4.31
C GLY A 33 -9.76 21.90 3.63
N GLU A 34 -9.94 22.07 2.33
CA GLU A 34 -10.51 21.09 1.42
C GLU A 34 -9.60 20.96 0.21
N ALA A 35 -9.46 19.75 -0.34
CA ALA A 35 -8.68 19.47 -1.53
C ALA A 35 -9.43 18.47 -2.42
N GLU A 36 -9.33 18.64 -3.74
CA GLU A 36 -9.96 17.76 -4.72
C GLU A 36 -9.02 16.68 -5.27
N ASP A 37 -7.71 16.80 -4.98
CA ASP A 37 -6.68 15.83 -5.37
C ASP A 37 -5.51 15.79 -4.37
N GLY A 38 -4.61 14.83 -4.57
CA GLY A 38 -3.45 14.64 -3.72
C GLY A 38 -2.41 15.77 -3.81
N LEU A 39 -2.31 16.47 -4.93
CA LEU A 39 -1.36 17.58 -5.09
C LEU A 39 -1.79 18.78 -4.25
N GLN A 40 -3.07 19.15 -4.32
CA GLN A 40 -3.65 20.20 -3.50
C GLN A 40 -3.58 19.83 -2.01
N ALA A 41 -3.90 18.56 -1.67
CA ALA A 41 -3.83 18.06 -0.30
C ALA A 41 -2.46 18.28 0.33
N VAL A 42 -1.38 17.96 -0.39
CA VAL A 42 0.00 18.16 0.05
C VAL A 42 0.32 19.65 0.30
N GLN A 43 -0.11 20.53 -0.61
CA GLN A 43 0.10 21.99 -0.46
C GLN A 43 -0.64 22.56 0.75
N ILE A 44 -1.91 22.18 0.91
CA ILE A 44 -2.75 22.67 2.01
C ILE A 44 -2.25 22.10 3.34
N ALA A 45 -1.91 20.81 3.42
CA ALA A 45 -1.40 20.18 4.64
C ALA A 45 -0.11 20.87 5.14
N ARG A 46 0.81 21.22 4.22
CA ARG A 46 2.05 21.94 4.56
C ARG A 46 1.77 23.32 5.17
N ARG A 47 0.80 24.05 4.63
CA ARG A 47 0.42 25.40 5.08
C ARG A 47 -0.42 25.38 6.35
N MET A 48 -1.45 24.52 6.37
CA MET A 48 -2.46 24.55 7.44
C MET A 48 -2.10 23.67 8.63
N LYS A 49 -1.20 22.70 8.48
CA LYS A 49 -0.76 21.74 9.51
C LYS A 49 -1.96 21.12 10.25
N PRO A 50 -2.83 20.38 9.55
CA PRO A 50 -3.98 19.74 10.16
C PRO A 50 -3.58 18.67 11.18
N ASP A 51 -4.44 18.41 12.18
CA ASP A 51 -4.27 17.32 13.13
C ASP A 51 -4.65 15.98 12.51
N VAL A 52 -5.68 15.97 11.64
CA VAL A 52 -6.17 14.79 10.91
C VAL A 52 -6.41 15.16 9.45
N ILE A 53 -6.02 14.26 8.56
CA ILE A 53 -6.29 14.33 7.13
C ILE A 53 -7.25 13.19 6.78
N LEU A 54 -8.48 13.52 6.36
CA LEU A 54 -9.43 12.58 5.77
C LEU A 54 -9.10 12.47 4.29
N LEU A 55 -8.72 11.29 3.82
CA LEU A 55 -8.18 11.10 2.48
C LEU A 55 -8.95 10.02 1.72
N ASP A 56 -9.50 10.36 0.56
CA ASP A 56 -9.96 9.35 -0.39
C ASP A 56 -8.77 8.64 -1.07
N MET A 57 -8.98 7.37 -1.39
CA MET A 57 -7.97 6.54 -2.06
C MET A 57 -7.98 6.68 -3.58
N VAL A 58 -9.12 7.03 -4.16
CA VAL A 58 -9.32 7.06 -5.62
C VAL A 58 -9.57 8.49 -6.06
N MET A 59 -8.53 9.13 -6.54
CA MET A 59 -8.59 10.52 -7.00
C MET A 59 -7.82 10.70 -8.31
N PRO A 60 -8.20 11.68 -9.14
CA PRO A 60 -7.45 12.02 -10.35
C PRO A 60 -6.07 12.60 -10.01
N HIS A 61 -5.18 12.64 -10.98
CA HIS A 61 -3.83 13.23 -10.94
C HIS A 61 -2.87 12.56 -9.97
N GLN A 62 -3.24 12.35 -8.72
CA GLN A 62 -2.41 11.68 -7.71
C GLN A 62 -3.29 10.83 -6.79
N ASP A 63 -3.04 9.51 -6.81
CA ASP A 63 -3.75 8.55 -5.99
C ASP A 63 -3.48 8.69 -4.48
N GLY A 64 -4.32 8.06 -3.67
CA GLY A 64 -4.24 8.13 -2.22
C GLY A 64 -2.93 7.58 -1.66
N LEU A 65 -2.37 6.49 -2.19
CA LEU A 65 -1.12 5.89 -1.70
C LEU A 65 0.06 6.83 -1.90
N THR A 66 0.19 7.39 -3.10
CA THR A 66 1.22 8.39 -3.41
C THR A 66 1.06 9.63 -2.53
N THR A 67 -0.19 10.04 -2.26
CA THR A 67 -0.49 11.18 -1.38
C THR A 67 -0.07 10.90 0.06
N ILE A 68 -0.36 9.70 0.61
CA ILE A 68 0.08 9.29 1.95
C ILE A 68 1.61 9.36 2.05
N SER A 69 2.34 8.80 1.08
CA SER A 69 3.81 8.82 1.06
C SER A 69 4.34 10.25 1.12
N LYS A 70 3.87 11.14 0.23
CA LYS A 70 4.31 12.54 0.18
C LYS A 70 3.97 13.32 1.46
N LEU A 71 2.80 13.08 2.05
CA LEU A 71 2.42 13.69 3.32
C LEU A 71 3.35 13.24 4.45
N LYS A 72 3.69 11.95 4.51
CA LYS A 72 4.62 11.40 5.51
C LYS A 72 6.06 11.85 5.31
N GLU A 73 6.51 12.09 4.09
CA GLU A 73 7.80 12.71 3.80
C GLU A 73 7.89 14.15 4.33
N ILE A 74 6.79 14.92 4.24
CA ILE A 74 6.72 16.29 4.76
C ILE A 74 6.72 16.28 6.29
N SER A 75 5.91 15.43 6.90
CA SER A 75 5.80 15.28 8.34
C SER A 75 5.32 13.88 8.72
N PRO A 76 6.17 13.06 9.35
CA PRO A 76 5.73 11.78 9.91
C PRO A 76 4.60 11.92 10.94
N ALA A 77 4.44 13.11 11.54
CA ALA A 77 3.40 13.40 12.53
C ALA A 77 2.00 13.59 11.93
N PHE A 78 1.86 13.76 10.62
CA PHE A 78 0.52 13.86 10.00
C PHE A 78 -0.24 12.57 10.22
N ARG A 79 -1.45 12.69 10.75
CA ARG A 79 -2.37 11.58 11.04
C ARG A 79 -3.38 11.46 9.91
N ILE A 80 -3.34 10.36 9.20
CA ILE A 80 -4.14 10.14 8.00
C ILE A 80 -5.18 9.07 8.30
N LEU A 81 -6.46 9.43 8.11
CA LEU A 81 -7.60 8.53 8.13
C LEU A 81 -8.13 8.40 6.71
N VAL A 82 -7.99 7.22 6.15
CA VAL A 82 -8.48 6.91 4.80
C VAL A 82 -9.99 6.70 4.83
N LEU A 83 -10.69 7.30 3.85
CA LEU A 83 -12.10 7.03 3.54
C LEU A 83 -12.18 6.49 2.11
N SER A 84 -12.77 5.31 1.91
CA SER A 84 -12.81 4.69 0.58
C SER A 84 -14.14 4.00 0.31
N SER A 85 -14.57 3.98 -0.93
CA SER A 85 -15.73 3.18 -1.35
C SER A 85 -15.41 1.68 -1.43
N PHE A 86 -14.14 1.29 -1.39
CA PHE A 86 -13.68 -0.08 -1.59
C PHE A 86 -12.78 -0.56 -0.45
N ALA A 87 -12.94 -1.82 -0.05
CA ALA A 87 -12.13 -2.49 0.96
C ALA A 87 -11.32 -3.66 0.35
N GLU A 88 -10.62 -3.40 -0.75
CA GLU A 88 -9.70 -4.39 -1.32
C GLU A 88 -8.52 -4.62 -0.38
N SER A 89 -8.28 -5.88 0.00
CA SER A 89 -7.29 -6.24 1.03
C SER A 89 -5.90 -5.65 0.76
N ASN A 90 -5.43 -5.72 -0.48
CA ASN A 90 -4.12 -5.18 -0.86
C ASN A 90 -4.06 -3.65 -0.70
N ARG A 91 -5.09 -2.91 -1.12
CA ARG A 91 -5.12 -1.44 -0.98
C ARG A 91 -5.13 -1.00 0.47
N VAL A 92 -5.93 -1.67 1.30
CA VAL A 92 -5.97 -1.41 2.75
C VAL A 92 -4.60 -1.65 3.37
N TYR A 93 -3.99 -2.80 3.09
CA TYR A 93 -2.66 -3.15 3.59
C TYR A 93 -1.61 -2.11 3.16
N GLN A 94 -1.58 -1.73 1.89
CA GLN A 94 -0.63 -0.74 1.38
C GLN A 94 -0.85 0.64 2.04
N ALA A 95 -2.09 1.09 2.23
CA ALA A 95 -2.37 2.35 2.90
C ALA A 95 -1.81 2.39 4.34
N ILE A 96 -2.06 1.32 5.12
CA ILE A 96 -1.54 1.20 6.49
C ILE A 96 -0.01 1.10 6.49
N LYS A 97 0.58 0.28 5.62
CA LYS A 97 2.04 0.14 5.47
C LYS A 97 2.72 1.47 5.10
N THR A 98 2.08 2.28 4.26
CA THR A 98 2.59 3.61 3.86
C THR A 98 2.43 4.66 4.95
N GLY A 99 1.63 4.38 6.01
CA GLY A 99 1.54 5.21 7.20
C GLY A 99 0.17 5.82 7.48
N ALA A 100 -0.90 5.35 6.84
CA ALA A 100 -2.24 5.69 7.28
C ALA A 100 -2.48 5.14 8.69
N LEU A 101 -3.11 5.93 9.55
CA LEU A 101 -3.40 5.55 10.93
C LEU A 101 -4.77 4.88 11.07
N GLY A 102 -5.64 5.06 10.09
CA GLY A 102 -6.95 4.42 10.04
C GLY A 102 -7.47 4.25 8.62
N TYR A 103 -8.45 3.37 8.48
CA TYR A 103 -9.13 3.08 7.22
C TYR A 103 -10.60 2.78 7.48
N LEU A 104 -11.49 3.56 6.88
CA LEU A 104 -12.93 3.41 6.95
C LEU A 104 -13.53 3.33 5.55
N LEU A 105 -14.72 2.75 5.47
CA LEU A 105 -15.53 2.81 4.26
C LEU A 105 -16.40 4.07 4.25
N LYS A 106 -16.71 4.61 3.08
CA LYS A 106 -17.56 5.81 2.92
C LYS A 106 -19.01 5.58 3.38
N ASP A 107 -19.43 4.31 3.52
CA ASP A 107 -20.73 3.92 4.09
C ASP A 107 -20.73 3.75 5.61
N THR A 108 -19.59 4.01 6.27
CA THR A 108 -19.46 3.94 7.73
C THR A 108 -20.43 4.93 8.40
N PRO A 109 -21.19 4.50 9.43
CA PRO A 109 -22.10 5.37 10.16
C PRO A 109 -21.41 6.62 10.70
N ARG A 110 -22.10 7.77 10.65
CA ARG A 110 -21.57 9.06 11.10
C ARG A 110 -20.94 9.01 12.49
N ILE A 111 -21.54 8.29 13.42
CA ILE A 111 -21.05 8.19 14.80
C ILE A 111 -19.67 7.53 14.84
N GLU A 112 -19.48 6.46 14.07
CA GLU A 112 -18.20 5.75 13.97
C GLU A 112 -17.14 6.59 13.28
N LEU A 113 -17.48 7.32 12.21
CA LEU A 113 -16.58 8.25 11.54
C LEU A 113 -16.08 9.33 12.51
N LEU A 114 -16.98 9.98 13.26
CA LEU A 114 -16.61 11.02 14.23
C LEU A 114 -15.73 10.47 15.35
N GLN A 115 -16.01 9.24 15.81
CA GLN A 115 -15.18 8.58 16.81
C GLN A 115 -13.79 8.25 16.24
N ALA A 116 -13.71 7.72 15.03
CA ALA A 116 -12.46 7.41 14.34
C ALA A 116 -11.58 8.67 14.18
N ILE A 117 -12.17 9.81 13.84
CA ILE A 117 -11.43 11.08 13.76
C ILE A 117 -10.83 11.46 15.12
N ARG A 118 -11.59 11.30 16.21
CA ARG A 118 -11.09 11.59 17.56
C ARG A 118 -9.96 10.65 17.96
N ASP A 119 -10.07 9.36 17.63
CA ASP A 119 -9.07 8.36 17.96
C ASP A 119 -7.78 8.61 17.16
N VAL A 120 -7.91 8.87 15.86
CA VAL A 120 -6.78 9.24 15.00
C VAL A 120 -6.13 10.54 15.46
N ALA A 121 -6.92 11.54 15.88
CA ALA A 121 -6.38 12.78 16.45
C ALA A 121 -5.58 12.57 17.75
N ARG A 122 -5.80 11.48 18.47
CA ARG A 122 -5.02 11.08 19.64
C ARG A 122 -3.81 10.19 19.27
N GLY A 123 -3.64 9.86 17.99
CA GLY A 123 -2.61 8.94 17.53
C GLY A 123 -2.99 7.46 17.68
N GLN A 124 -4.25 7.16 17.91
CA GLN A 124 -4.76 5.79 18.00
C GLN A 124 -5.18 5.30 16.62
N SER A 125 -4.95 4.02 16.33
CA SER A 125 -5.41 3.41 15.08
C SER A 125 -6.92 3.21 15.11
N SER A 126 -7.58 3.51 13.99
CA SER A 126 -9.01 3.28 13.80
C SER A 126 -9.24 2.42 12.55
N LEU A 127 -9.60 1.17 12.76
CA LEU A 127 -9.90 0.20 11.70
C LEU A 127 -11.22 -0.49 12.03
N ASN A 128 -12.11 -0.55 11.05
CA ASN A 128 -13.28 -1.42 11.17
C ASN A 128 -12.82 -2.88 11.32
N PRO A 129 -13.45 -3.73 12.15
CA PRO A 129 -13.05 -5.12 12.36
C PRO A 129 -12.89 -5.92 11.06
N SER A 130 -13.78 -5.73 10.08
CA SER A 130 -13.69 -6.39 8.77
C SER A 130 -12.45 -5.95 7.97
N VAL A 131 -12.04 -4.69 8.10
CA VAL A 131 -10.85 -4.12 7.49
C VAL A 131 -9.60 -4.62 8.22
N ALA A 132 -9.63 -4.70 9.55
CA ALA A 132 -8.52 -5.22 10.35
C ALA A 132 -8.20 -6.68 10.00
N LEU A 133 -9.22 -7.53 9.83
CA LEU A 133 -9.04 -8.92 9.38
C LEU A 133 -8.39 -9.00 8.00
N LYS A 134 -8.75 -8.10 7.08
CA LYS A 134 -8.12 -8.05 5.75
C LYS A 134 -6.64 -7.67 5.83
N VAL A 135 -6.28 -6.71 6.67
CA VAL A 135 -4.88 -6.32 6.91
C VAL A 135 -4.08 -7.50 7.48
N ILE A 136 -4.64 -8.21 8.48
CA ILE A 136 -3.99 -9.38 9.09
C ILE A 136 -3.80 -10.50 8.06
N ASN A 137 -4.82 -10.79 7.26
CA ASN A 137 -4.72 -11.82 6.22
C ASN A 137 -3.69 -11.46 5.16
N GLU A 138 -3.65 -10.20 4.75
CA GLU A 138 -2.66 -9.73 3.77
C GLU A 138 -1.25 -9.73 4.35
N PHE A 139 -1.10 -9.33 5.61
CA PHE A 139 0.17 -9.43 6.33
C PHE A 139 0.67 -10.88 6.41
N ASN A 140 -0.20 -11.81 6.75
CA ASN A 140 0.11 -13.25 6.79
C ASN A 140 0.43 -13.79 5.38
N ASN A 141 -0.25 -13.30 4.34
CA ASN A 141 0.05 -13.66 2.96
C ASN A 141 1.38 -13.10 2.50
N HIS A 142 1.72 -11.87 2.88
CA HIS A 142 3.03 -11.27 2.60
C HIS A 142 4.15 -11.94 3.40
N GLN A 143 3.95 -12.26 4.69
CA GLN A 143 4.92 -13.06 5.45
C GLN A 143 5.07 -14.46 4.86
N LYS A 144 3.97 -15.13 4.51
CA LYS A 144 4.03 -16.41 3.78
C LYS A 144 4.72 -16.27 2.44
N SER A 145 4.59 -15.12 1.76
CA SER A 145 5.35 -14.87 0.52
C SER A 145 6.84 -14.75 0.81
N GLU A 146 7.26 -14.04 1.85
CA GLU A 146 8.68 -13.93 2.22
C GLU A 146 9.23 -15.28 2.73
N ASP A 147 8.47 -16.03 3.53
CA ASP A 147 8.85 -17.37 4.00
C ASP A 147 8.63 -18.46 2.94
N CYS A 148 7.56 -18.40 2.13
CA CYS A 148 7.33 -19.33 1.02
C CYS A 148 8.30 -19.16 -0.13
N PHE A 149 8.96 -18.01 -0.31
CA PHE A 149 10.02 -17.83 -1.29
C PHE A 149 11.24 -18.72 -0.98
N ASN A 150 11.50 -18.99 0.31
CA ASN A 150 12.55 -19.90 0.71
C ASN A 150 12.11 -21.38 0.72
N GLU A 151 10.80 -21.68 0.87
CA GLU A 151 10.30 -23.07 0.97
C GLU A 151 9.88 -23.70 -0.36
N HIS A 152 9.56 -22.91 -1.40
CA HIS A 152 9.06 -23.47 -2.67
C HIS A 152 10.10 -23.56 -3.80
N LEU A 153 11.09 -22.67 -3.83
CA LEU A 153 12.19 -22.79 -4.77
C LEU A 153 13.40 -23.45 -4.07
N THR A 154 13.89 -24.54 -4.65
CA THR A 154 15.17 -25.09 -4.22
C THR A 154 16.28 -24.08 -4.47
N ARG A 155 17.42 -24.23 -3.78
CA ARG A 155 18.59 -23.37 -3.98
C ARG A 155 18.98 -23.23 -5.46
N ARG A 156 18.92 -24.31 -6.24
CA ARG A 156 19.25 -24.32 -7.68
C ARG A 156 18.19 -23.60 -8.53
N GLU A 157 16.94 -23.69 -8.16
CA GLU A 157 15.85 -22.96 -8.82
C GLU A 157 15.96 -21.46 -8.55
N LEU A 158 16.29 -21.06 -7.32
CA LEU A 158 16.50 -19.68 -6.94
C LEU A 158 17.74 -19.08 -7.66
N GLU A 159 18.85 -19.82 -7.72
CA GLU A 159 20.04 -19.43 -8.48
C GLU A 159 19.67 -19.24 -9.97
N THR A 160 18.91 -20.18 -10.54
CA THR A 160 18.42 -20.09 -11.92
C THR A 160 17.53 -18.86 -12.14
N LEU A 161 16.61 -18.58 -11.24
CA LEU A 161 15.72 -17.41 -11.31
C LEU A 161 16.50 -16.08 -11.28
N ARG A 162 17.53 -15.97 -10.45
CA ARG A 162 18.45 -14.81 -10.42
C ARG A 162 19.15 -14.59 -11.76
N LEU A 163 19.59 -15.66 -12.39
CA LEU A 163 20.28 -15.58 -13.68
C LEU A 163 19.30 -15.28 -14.83
N ILE A 164 18.04 -15.76 -14.74
CA ILE A 164 16.95 -15.37 -15.64
C ILE A 164 16.68 -13.85 -15.53
N ALA A 165 16.63 -13.31 -14.33
CA ALA A 165 16.41 -11.87 -14.11
C ALA A 165 17.53 -11.01 -14.72
N ARG A 166 18.74 -11.54 -14.85
CA ARG A 166 19.88 -10.90 -15.53
C ARG A 166 19.85 -11.05 -17.05
N GLY A 167 18.84 -11.72 -17.60
CA GLY A 167 18.65 -11.90 -19.04
C GLY A 167 19.49 -13.02 -19.68
N LEU A 168 20.18 -13.88 -18.90
CA LEU A 168 21.06 -14.93 -19.43
C LEU A 168 20.25 -16.05 -20.07
N SER A 169 20.74 -16.60 -21.18
CA SER A 169 20.22 -17.79 -21.85
C SER A 169 20.41 -19.07 -21.03
N ASN A 170 19.74 -20.17 -21.39
CA ASN A 170 19.92 -21.45 -20.72
C ASN A 170 21.37 -21.97 -20.85
N GLN A 171 22.02 -21.69 -21.95
CA GLN A 171 23.39 -22.09 -22.20
C GLN A 171 24.38 -21.34 -21.29
N GLU A 172 24.19 -20.02 -21.12
CA GLU A 172 25.00 -19.20 -20.21
C GLU A 172 24.77 -19.58 -18.75
N ILE A 173 23.50 -19.83 -18.37
CA ILE A 173 23.18 -20.35 -17.04
C ILE A 173 23.81 -21.70 -16.78
N ALA A 174 23.80 -22.60 -17.77
CA ALA A 174 24.40 -23.92 -17.67
C ALA A 174 25.90 -23.82 -17.41
N THR A 175 26.59 -22.91 -18.09
CA THR A 175 28.01 -22.63 -17.89
C THR A 175 28.28 -22.12 -16.46
N ILE A 176 27.48 -21.17 -15.97
CA ILE A 176 27.66 -20.59 -14.63
C ILE A 176 27.37 -21.59 -13.52
N LEU A 177 26.31 -22.39 -13.67
CA LEU A 177 25.91 -23.38 -12.67
C LEU A 177 26.67 -24.70 -12.75
N VAL A 178 27.52 -24.85 -13.78
CA VAL A 178 28.31 -26.07 -14.08
C VAL A 178 27.41 -27.30 -14.24
N VAL A 179 26.37 -27.17 -15.07
CA VAL A 179 25.38 -28.24 -15.36
C VAL A 179 25.07 -28.30 -16.85
N HIS A 180 24.41 -29.37 -17.32
CA HIS A 180 23.95 -29.43 -18.69
C HIS A 180 22.76 -28.47 -18.95
N GLU A 181 22.67 -27.89 -20.14
CA GLU A 181 21.59 -27.01 -20.57
C GLU A 181 20.21 -27.65 -20.38
N ARG A 182 20.06 -28.95 -20.61
CA ARG A 182 18.84 -29.72 -20.36
C ARG A 182 18.45 -29.70 -18.88
N THR A 183 19.40 -29.62 -17.96
CA THR A 183 19.12 -29.49 -16.52
C THR A 183 18.61 -28.09 -16.18
N VAL A 184 19.18 -27.06 -16.81
CA VAL A 184 18.71 -25.68 -16.68
C VAL A 184 17.28 -25.56 -17.21
N ALA A 185 16.96 -26.17 -18.35
CA ALA A 185 15.59 -26.18 -18.89
C ALA A 185 14.56 -26.77 -17.89
N LYS A 186 14.95 -27.82 -17.15
CA LYS A 186 14.12 -28.37 -16.07
C LYS A 186 13.94 -27.39 -14.90
N TYR A 187 15.01 -26.72 -14.48
CA TYR A 187 14.93 -25.71 -13.43
C TYR A 187 14.04 -24.54 -13.87
N VAL A 188 14.18 -24.06 -15.11
CA VAL A 188 13.32 -23.01 -15.66
C VAL A 188 11.85 -23.44 -15.62
N SER A 189 11.52 -24.63 -16.14
CA SER A 189 10.14 -25.14 -16.12
C SER A 189 9.59 -25.27 -14.69
N SER A 190 10.40 -25.77 -13.77
CA SER A 190 10.02 -25.87 -12.36
C SER A 190 9.76 -24.50 -11.72
N VAL A 191 10.63 -23.52 -11.99
CA VAL A 191 10.48 -22.13 -11.55
C VAL A 191 9.17 -21.53 -12.08
N LEU A 192 8.92 -21.65 -13.41
CA LEU A 192 7.69 -21.13 -14.01
C LEU A 192 6.43 -21.73 -13.37
N ASN A 193 6.41 -23.05 -13.14
CA ASN A 193 5.29 -23.73 -12.50
C ASN A 193 5.12 -23.30 -11.04
N LYS A 194 6.19 -23.22 -10.27
CA LYS A 194 6.13 -22.84 -8.85
C LYS A 194 5.76 -21.38 -8.63
N LEU A 195 6.15 -20.50 -9.55
CA LEU A 195 5.78 -19.08 -9.52
C LEU A 195 4.43 -18.79 -10.18
N HIS A 196 3.77 -19.82 -10.75
CA HIS A 196 2.52 -19.67 -11.51
C HIS A 196 2.59 -18.63 -12.62
N VAL A 197 3.75 -18.56 -13.31
CA VAL A 197 3.98 -17.67 -14.47
C VAL A 197 4.09 -18.46 -15.77
N THR A 198 3.64 -17.86 -16.88
CA THR A 198 3.50 -18.56 -18.17
C THR A 198 4.75 -18.53 -19.03
N ASN A 199 5.67 -17.59 -18.78
CA ASN A 199 6.88 -17.45 -19.59
C ASN A 199 8.05 -16.86 -18.80
N ARG A 200 9.25 -17.00 -19.39
CA ARG A 200 10.52 -16.54 -18.83
C ARG A 200 10.57 -15.04 -18.54
N THR A 201 9.95 -14.23 -19.38
CA THR A 201 9.91 -12.78 -19.20
C THR A 201 9.13 -12.41 -17.93
N GLN A 202 8.01 -13.09 -17.68
CA GLN A 202 7.26 -12.91 -16.45
C GLN A 202 8.05 -13.34 -15.22
N ALA A 203 8.82 -14.43 -15.31
CA ALA A 203 9.70 -14.85 -14.22
C ALA A 203 10.82 -13.82 -13.96
N ALA A 204 11.40 -13.23 -15.01
CA ALA A 204 12.39 -12.16 -14.86
C ALA A 204 11.81 -10.91 -14.19
N LEU A 205 10.66 -10.42 -14.67
CA LEU A 205 9.96 -9.28 -14.09
C LEU A 205 9.57 -9.54 -12.63
N TYR A 206 9.11 -10.74 -12.35
CA TYR A 206 8.83 -11.20 -11.02
C TYR A 206 10.05 -11.09 -10.09
N ALA A 207 11.21 -11.66 -10.51
CA ALA A 207 12.44 -11.62 -9.74
C ALA A 207 12.95 -10.18 -9.49
N ILE A 208 12.80 -9.29 -10.47
CA ILE A 208 13.17 -7.88 -10.35
C ILE A 208 12.25 -7.19 -9.32
N ARG A 209 10.95 -7.41 -9.41
CA ARG A 209 9.95 -6.83 -8.50
C ARG A 209 10.18 -7.25 -7.06
N GLU A 210 10.50 -8.52 -6.82
CA GLU A 210 10.74 -9.10 -5.49
C GLU A 210 12.19 -8.91 -5.00
N GLY A 211 13.02 -8.14 -5.71
CA GLY A 211 14.38 -7.83 -5.27
C GLY A 211 15.35 -9.03 -5.30
N ILE A 212 15.02 -10.12 -6.00
CA ILE A 212 15.81 -11.37 -6.05
C ILE A 212 17.11 -11.19 -6.87
N THR A 213 17.35 -10.00 -7.42
CA THR A 213 18.49 -9.71 -8.30
C THR A 213 19.80 -9.46 -7.57
N ALA A 214 19.85 -9.34 -6.25
CA ALA A 214 21.03 -8.95 -5.48
C ALA A 214 21.86 -10.15 -4.98
N ALA A 215 23.17 -10.01 -5.19
CA ALA A 215 24.33 -10.73 -4.65
C ALA A 215 24.65 -12.12 -5.24
N VAL A 216 25.53 -12.09 -6.26
CA VAL A 216 26.66 -13.01 -6.29
C VAL A 216 27.91 -12.13 -6.19
N THR A 217 28.51 -12.10 -5.00
CA THR A 217 29.91 -11.75 -4.79
C THR A 217 30.73 -12.98 -5.13
#